data_0256302a840509e0d251a1e8940950b8
#
_entry.id   0256302a840509e0d251a1e8940950b8
#
_cell.length_a   1.000
_cell.length_b   1.000
_cell.length_c   1.000
_cell.angle_alpha   90.00
_cell.angle_beta   90.00
_cell.angle_gamma   90.00
#
_symmetry.space_group_name_H-M   'P 1'
#
loop_
_entity.id
_entity.type
_entity.pdbx_description
1 polymer ?
#
loop_
_entity_poly.entity_id
_entity_poly.type
_entity_poly.pdbx_seq_one_letter_code
_entity_poly.pdbx_strand_id
1 'polypeptide(L)'
;MKKNLWIATAILVAAITLNSCGTQQTVTTPAVTQVVKDTVVDVEPLKDVISIAEVLDMYQNPDKVDATTKKYGYKLKTNYEVYRLDKFSKMYYKNCIPAKLLTADKYEDYPKPLRKGVSSYVAFKDGAIIIAVFNQTAYDNLVAQVKAAGFTLDMPGSEDIYTNGTRTIACYKDGKSVRIQ
;
A
#
# COMPACT_ATOMS: atom_id res chain seq x y z
N MET A 1 -34.03 -54.92 -7.28
CA MET A 1 -34.42 -55.84 -6.20
C MET A 1 -33.95 -55.31 -4.88
N LYS A 2 -34.92 -55.26 -3.91
CA LYS A 2 -34.77 -55.17 -2.43
C LYS A 2 -34.15 -53.90 -1.87
N LYS A 3 -34.88 -53.04 -1.25
CA LYS A 3 -35.77 -52.99 -0.05
C LYS A 3 -35.06 -52.34 1.10
N ASN A 4 -35.55 -51.14 1.47
CA ASN A 4 -36.06 -50.72 2.79
C ASN A 4 -35.12 -50.85 3.98
N LEU A 5 -34.95 -49.77 4.78
CA LEU A 5 -35.67 -49.75 6.07
C LEU A 5 -35.54 -48.37 6.76
N TRP A 6 -36.70 -47.86 7.07
CA TRP A 6 -37.01 -46.79 8.02
C TRP A 6 -36.56 -47.13 9.43
N ILE A 7 -36.08 -46.15 10.21
CA ILE A 7 -36.43 -46.06 11.62
C ILE A 7 -36.52 -44.58 12.01
N ALA A 8 -37.75 -44.21 12.31
CA ALA A 8 -38.11 -43.01 13.06
C ALA A 8 -38.06 -43.34 14.56
N THR A 9 -37.58 -42.45 15.37
CA THR A 9 -37.87 -42.48 16.80
C THR A 9 -38.11 -41.08 17.30
N ALA A 10 -39.34 -40.84 17.69
CA ALA A 10 -39.85 -39.65 18.34
C ALA A 10 -39.78 -39.78 19.86
N ILE A 11 -40.09 -38.67 20.55
CA ILE A 11 -40.53 -38.51 21.94
C ILE A 11 -39.39 -38.29 22.97
N LEU A 12 -39.36 -37.15 23.71
CA LEU A 12 -40.27 -36.85 24.81
C LEU A 12 -40.20 -35.36 25.23
N VAL A 13 -41.36 -34.80 25.45
CA VAL A 13 -41.66 -33.50 26.08
C VAL A 13 -41.50 -33.62 27.58
N ALA A 14 -40.85 -32.64 28.22
CA ALA A 14 -41.05 -32.39 29.64
C ALA A 14 -41.13 -30.86 29.85
N ALA A 15 -42.34 -30.39 30.02
CA ALA A 15 -42.67 -29.07 30.51
C ALA A 15 -42.47 -29.05 32.06
N ILE A 16 -41.68 -28.15 32.55
CA ILE A 16 -41.69 -27.74 33.95
C ILE A 16 -41.94 -26.26 34.01
N THR A 17 -43.16 -25.89 34.37
CA THR A 17 -43.57 -24.52 34.74
C THR A 17 -43.19 -24.31 36.21
N LEU A 18 -42.35 -23.33 36.49
CA LEU A 18 -42.27 -22.67 37.79
C LEU A 18 -42.43 -21.19 37.63
N ASN A 19 -43.62 -20.71 37.99
CA ASN A 19 -43.89 -19.30 38.21
C ASN A 19 -43.08 -18.84 39.44
N SER A 20 -42.16 -17.89 39.20
CA SER A 20 -41.63 -17.04 40.26
C SER A 20 -41.81 -15.59 39.85
N CYS A 21 -42.66 -14.91 40.56
CA CYS A 21 -42.88 -13.51 40.49
C CYS A 21 -41.64 -12.78 41.04
N GLY A 22 -40.96 -12.04 40.25
CA GLY A 22 -39.78 -11.25 40.65
C GLY A 22 -39.63 -10.04 39.71
N THR A 23 -39.76 -8.88 40.30
CA THR A 23 -39.70 -7.52 39.80
C THR A 23 -38.70 -7.35 38.63
N GLN A 24 -39.19 -6.95 37.46
CA GLN A 24 -38.39 -6.49 36.34
C GLN A 24 -37.73 -5.16 36.67
N GLN A 25 -36.47 -5.20 37.05
CA GLN A 25 -35.58 -4.07 36.87
C GLN A 25 -35.05 -4.13 35.43
N THR A 26 -35.53 -3.25 34.57
CA THR A 26 -34.97 -2.92 33.28
C THR A 26 -33.58 -2.33 33.48
N VAL A 27 -32.57 -3.14 33.46
CA VAL A 27 -31.18 -2.66 33.30
C VAL A 27 -31.00 -2.30 31.85
N THR A 28 -31.22 -1.04 31.52
CA THR A 28 -30.77 -0.43 30.30
C THR A 28 -29.23 -0.40 30.33
N THR A 29 -28.61 -1.39 29.77
CA THR A 29 -27.17 -1.34 29.46
C THR A 29 -26.98 -0.25 28.42
N PRO A 30 -26.27 0.85 28.69
CA PRO A 30 -25.93 1.79 27.64
C PRO A 30 -25.01 1.05 26.66
N ALA A 31 -25.41 1.01 25.39
CA ALA A 31 -24.55 0.62 24.31
C ALA A 31 -23.34 1.56 24.34
N VAL A 32 -22.22 1.08 24.87
CA VAL A 32 -20.93 1.73 24.74
C VAL A 32 -20.57 1.64 23.26
N THR A 33 -20.96 2.65 22.50
CA THR A 33 -20.37 2.92 21.20
C THR A 33 -18.91 3.23 21.47
N GLN A 34 -18.07 2.20 21.36
CA GLN A 34 -16.64 2.42 21.28
C GLN A 34 -16.40 3.21 20.00
N VAL A 35 -16.27 4.50 20.15
CA VAL A 35 -15.63 5.36 19.17
C VAL A 35 -14.19 4.83 19.12
N VAL A 36 -13.92 3.98 18.15
CA VAL A 36 -12.54 3.64 17.75
C VAL A 36 -11.95 4.97 17.31
N LYS A 37 -11.24 5.61 18.24
CA LYS A 37 -10.38 6.74 17.92
C LYS A 37 -9.34 6.15 16.99
N ASP A 38 -9.47 6.40 15.67
CA ASP A 38 -8.41 6.19 14.71
C ASP A 38 -7.20 6.94 15.25
N THR A 39 -6.31 6.21 15.87
CA THR A 39 -4.98 6.70 16.22
C THR A 39 -4.30 6.92 14.90
N VAL A 40 -4.25 8.15 14.44
CA VAL A 40 -3.38 8.57 13.35
C VAL A 40 -1.98 8.17 13.78
N VAL A 41 -1.49 7.06 13.26
CA VAL A 41 -0.12 6.60 13.49
C VAL A 41 0.77 7.56 12.74
N ASP A 42 1.41 8.46 13.46
CA ASP A 42 2.40 9.35 12.87
C ASP A 42 3.60 8.49 12.43
N VAL A 43 3.75 8.36 11.14
CA VAL A 43 4.85 7.58 10.51
C VAL A 43 5.92 8.55 10.07
N GLU A 44 7.05 8.56 10.78
CA GLU A 44 8.18 9.38 10.41
C GLU A 44 8.78 8.90 9.06
N PRO A 45 8.81 9.75 8.02
CA PRO A 45 9.41 9.42 6.74
C PRO A 45 10.92 9.21 6.86
N LEU A 46 11.47 8.32 6.06
CA LEU A 46 12.92 8.14 6.00
C LEU A 46 13.59 9.39 5.42
N LYS A 47 14.57 9.91 6.13
CA LYS A 47 15.29 11.15 5.80
C LYS A 47 15.86 11.20 4.37
N ASP A 48 16.21 10.04 3.81
CA ASP A 48 16.88 9.94 2.50
C ASP A 48 15.97 9.56 1.35
N VAL A 49 14.67 9.37 1.60
CA VAL A 49 13.67 8.99 0.59
C VAL A 49 12.56 10.04 0.59
N ILE A 50 12.10 10.42 -0.60
CA ILE A 50 10.93 11.31 -0.74
C ILE A 50 9.73 10.66 -0.05
N SER A 51 9.01 11.42 0.78
CA SER A 51 7.84 10.94 1.49
C SER A 51 6.62 10.79 0.57
N ILE A 52 5.67 9.96 0.95
CA ILE A 52 4.39 9.82 0.23
C ILE A 52 3.64 11.16 0.18
N ALA A 53 3.65 11.94 1.25
CA ALA A 53 3.02 13.27 1.26
C ALA A 53 3.62 14.21 0.20
N GLU A 54 4.95 14.23 0.07
CA GLU A 54 5.63 15.04 -0.94
C GLU A 54 5.35 14.53 -2.36
N VAL A 55 5.22 13.22 -2.56
CA VAL A 55 4.87 12.67 -3.88
C VAL A 55 3.43 12.97 -4.25
N LEU A 56 2.51 12.93 -3.31
CA LEU A 56 1.13 13.38 -3.51
C LEU A 56 1.08 14.87 -3.87
N ASP A 57 1.90 15.70 -3.22
CA ASP A 57 2.02 17.12 -3.56
C ASP A 57 2.62 17.32 -4.96
N MET A 58 3.68 16.59 -5.33
CA MET A 58 4.25 16.62 -6.68
C MET A 58 3.25 16.16 -7.76
N TYR A 59 2.40 15.19 -7.42
CA TYR A 59 1.36 14.73 -8.34
C TYR A 59 0.29 15.79 -8.60
N GLN A 60 -0.06 16.57 -7.58
CA GLN A 60 -1.02 17.68 -7.69
C GLN A 60 -0.38 18.93 -8.30
N ASN A 61 0.89 19.16 -8.03
CA ASN A 61 1.66 20.36 -8.38
C ASN A 61 2.94 19.96 -9.12
N PRO A 62 2.88 19.65 -10.43
CA PRO A 62 4.03 19.18 -11.20
C PRO A 62 5.22 20.16 -11.27
N ASP A 63 4.99 21.43 -11.03
CA ASP A 63 6.00 22.49 -10.92
C ASP A 63 6.93 22.32 -9.71
N LYS A 64 6.48 21.62 -8.66
CA LYS A 64 7.28 21.33 -7.47
C LYS A 64 8.26 20.17 -7.62
N VAL A 65 8.14 19.37 -8.67
CA VAL A 65 8.91 18.13 -8.86
C VAL A 65 10.42 18.38 -8.77
N ASP A 66 10.93 19.36 -9.53
CA ASP A 66 12.37 19.63 -9.59
C ASP A 66 12.91 20.17 -8.23
N ALA A 67 12.13 21.00 -7.55
CA ALA A 67 12.52 21.54 -6.24
C ALA A 67 12.55 20.43 -5.17
N THR A 68 11.50 19.59 -5.13
CA THR A 68 11.39 18.50 -4.18
C THR A 68 12.47 17.44 -4.41
N THR A 69 12.69 17.01 -5.64
CA THR A 69 13.72 16.01 -5.96
C THR A 69 15.13 16.53 -5.66
N LYS A 70 15.40 17.81 -5.95
CA LYS A 70 16.66 18.48 -5.64
C LYS A 70 16.93 18.56 -4.13
N LYS A 71 15.92 18.85 -3.32
CA LYS A 71 16.01 18.86 -1.83
C LYS A 71 16.61 17.56 -1.29
N TYR A 72 16.24 16.41 -1.87
CA TYR A 72 16.75 15.10 -1.50
C TYR A 72 18.06 14.70 -2.19
N GLY A 73 18.58 15.52 -3.11
CA GLY A 73 19.81 15.24 -3.85
C GLY A 73 19.66 14.20 -4.96
N TYR A 74 18.46 14.03 -5.50
CA TYR A 74 18.26 13.19 -6.67
C TYR A 74 18.88 13.77 -7.93
N LYS A 75 19.32 12.91 -8.83
CA LYS A 75 19.84 13.27 -10.15
C LYS A 75 18.79 12.94 -11.20
N LEU A 76 18.57 13.85 -12.15
CA LEU A 76 17.63 13.66 -13.26
C LEU A 76 18.28 12.85 -14.39
N LYS A 77 17.52 11.92 -14.95
CA LYS A 77 17.76 11.28 -16.23
C LYS A 77 16.48 11.35 -17.07
N THR A 78 16.55 11.97 -18.23
CA THR A 78 15.44 12.05 -19.19
C THR A 78 15.48 10.87 -20.16
N ASN A 79 14.32 10.53 -20.71
CA ASN A 79 14.16 9.45 -21.69
C ASN A 79 14.84 8.13 -21.25
N TYR A 80 14.60 7.75 -19.98
CA TYR A 80 15.15 6.53 -19.45
C TYR A 80 14.24 5.35 -19.78
N GLU A 81 14.83 4.30 -20.34
CA GLU A 81 14.12 3.09 -20.69
C GLU A 81 14.77 1.89 -20.01
N VAL A 82 13.92 1.05 -19.40
CA VAL A 82 14.29 -0.30 -18.95
C VAL A 82 13.83 -1.26 -20.03
N TYR A 83 14.76 -1.97 -20.61
CA TYR A 83 14.54 -2.79 -21.81
C TYR A 83 13.32 -3.70 -21.69
N ARG A 84 12.36 -3.54 -22.63
CA ARG A 84 11.10 -4.30 -22.73
C ARG A 84 10.17 -4.22 -21.52
N LEU A 85 10.51 -3.42 -20.51
CA LEU A 85 9.71 -3.30 -19.30
C LEU A 85 9.01 -1.96 -19.22
N ASP A 86 9.80 -0.88 -19.14
CA ASP A 86 9.27 0.43 -18.90
C ASP A 86 10.05 1.53 -19.64
N LYS A 87 9.30 2.52 -20.11
CA LYS A 87 9.86 3.76 -20.65
C LYS A 87 9.35 4.94 -19.82
N PHE A 88 10.28 5.67 -19.24
CA PHE A 88 9.99 6.80 -18.38
C PHE A 88 10.30 8.12 -19.06
N SER A 89 9.39 9.07 -18.99
CA SER A 89 9.64 10.43 -19.50
C SER A 89 10.73 11.13 -18.69
N LYS A 90 10.71 10.95 -17.37
CA LYS A 90 11.71 11.44 -16.42
C LYS A 90 11.97 10.38 -15.36
N MET A 91 13.20 10.26 -14.90
CA MET A 91 13.61 9.47 -13.76
C MET A 91 14.59 10.23 -12.90
N TYR A 92 14.25 10.41 -11.64
CA TYR A 92 15.13 10.98 -10.63
C TYR A 92 15.69 9.84 -9.78
N TYR A 93 17.00 9.74 -9.64
CA TYR A 93 17.65 8.63 -8.96
C TYR A 93 18.68 9.10 -7.94
N LYS A 94 18.78 8.36 -6.84
CA LYS A 94 19.70 8.62 -5.72
C LYS A 94 20.32 7.32 -5.24
N ASN A 95 21.62 7.32 -5.00
CA ASN A 95 22.39 6.15 -4.50
C ASN A 95 22.16 4.86 -5.30
N CYS A 96 21.80 4.97 -6.57
CA CYS A 96 21.70 3.84 -7.49
C CYS A 96 22.30 4.22 -8.85
N ILE A 97 22.64 3.19 -9.61
CA ILE A 97 23.15 3.31 -10.98
C ILE A 97 22.00 2.94 -11.90
N PRO A 98 21.52 3.86 -12.77
CA PRO A 98 20.54 3.53 -13.79
C PRO A 98 21.04 2.38 -14.68
N ALA A 99 20.14 1.52 -15.11
CA ALA A 99 20.46 0.45 -16.05
C ALA A 99 21.09 1.03 -17.32
N LYS A 100 22.08 0.31 -17.85
CA LYS A 100 22.83 0.74 -19.05
C LYS A 100 22.37 -0.02 -20.26
N LEU A 101 22.47 0.61 -21.40
CA LEU A 101 22.43 -0.05 -22.68
C LEU A 101 23.68 -0.93 -22.81
N LEU A 102 23.52 -2.22 -22.99
CA LEU A 102 24.61 -3.20 -23.13
C LEU A 102 24.98 -3.42 -24.61
N THR A 103 23.94 -3.49 -25.47
CA THR A 103 24.06 -3.57 -26.93
C THR A 103 22.94 -2.75 -27.55
N ALA A 104 22.88 -2.65 -28.90
CA ALA A 104 21.79 -1.94 -29.59
C ALA A 104 20.38 -2.38 -29.12
N ASP A 105 20.26 -3.66 -28.70
CA ASP A 105 18.98 -4.27 -28.38
C ASP A 105 18.87 -4.76 -26.92
N LYS A 106 19.87 -4.51 -26.09
CA LYS A 106 19.92 -5.07 -24.73
C LYS A 106 20.35 -4.06 -23.70
N TYR A 107 19.48 -3.89 -22.69
CA TYR A 107 19.76 -3.10 -21.48
C TYR A 107 20.00 -4.03 -20.29
N GLU A 108 20.60 -3.50 -19.23
CA GLU A 108 20.48 -4.11 -17.90
C GLU A 108 19.00 -4.04 -17.46
N ASP A 109 18.52 -5.08 -16.76
CA ASP A 109 17.10 -5.22 -16.45
C ASP A 109 16.57 -4.09 -15.55
N TYR A 110 17.33 -3.70 -14.52
CA TYR A 110 16.91 -2.70 -13.55
C TYR A 110 18.07 -1.83 -13.07
N PRO A 111 17.79 -0.63 -12.51
CA PRO A 111 18.78 0.13 -11.76
C PRO A 111 19.38 -0.70 -10.64
N LYS A 112 20.67 -0.51 -10.38
CA LYS A 112 21.41 -1.23 -9.34
C LYS A 112 21.67 -0.32 -8.13
N PRO A 113 21.40 -0.77 -6.89
CA PRO A 113 21.67 0.02 -5.70
C PRO A 113 23.17 0.16 -5.47
N LEU A 114 23.58 1.32 -4.94
CA LEU A 114 24.91 1.50 -4.39
C LEU A 114 24.94 1.01 -2.94
N ARG A 115 26.13 0.58 -2.48
CA ARG A 115 26.30 0.01 -1.13
C ARG A 115 26.14 1.04 0.01
N LYS A 116 26.23 2.34 -0.29
CA LYS A 116 26.14 3.42 0.71
C LYS A 116 24.81 4.15 0.57
N GLY A 117 24.17 4.38 1.73
CA GLY A 117 22.92 5.13 1.85
C GLY A 117 21.69 4.38 1.34
N VAL A 118 20.54 5.00 1.45
CA VAL A 118 19.28 4.47 0.92
C VAL A 118 19.24 4.74 -0.58
N SER A 119 19.16 3.66 -1.35
CA SER A 119 19.01 3.73 -2.81
C SER A 119 17.54 3.84 -3.17
N SER A 120 17.20 4.77 -4.05
CA SER A 120 15.83 5.00 -4.50
C SER A 120 15.78 5.71 -5.84
N TYR A 121 14.64 5.60 -6.53
CA TYR A 121 14.34 6.44 -7.68
C TYR A 121 12.87 6.85 -7.67
N VAL A 122 12.59 7.94 -8.38
CA VAL A 122 11.25 8.45 -8.66
C VAL A 122 11.12 8.57 -10.16
N ALA A 123 10.16 7.84 -10.74
CA ALA A 123 9.97 7.78 -12.18
C ALA A 123 8.58 8.27 -12.57
N PHE A 124 8.47 8.85 -13.76
CA PHE A 124 7.23 9.39 -14.31
C PHE A 124 6.85 8.64 -15.57
N LYS A 125 5.69 7.99 -15.54
CA LYS A 125 5.18 7.19 -16.64
C LYS A 125 3.65 7.31 -16.72
N ASP A 126 3.12 7.58 -17.90
CA ASP A 126 1.68 7.58 -18.20
C ASP A 126 0.83 8.37 -17.20
N GLY A 127 1.33 9.53 -16.76
CA GLY A 127 0.67 10.37 -15.76
C GLY A 127 0.83 9.90 -14.31
N ALA A 128 1.44 8.74 -14.07
CA ALA A 128 1.72 8.25 -12.73
C ALA A 128 3.11 8.65 -12.24
N ILE A 129 3.26 8.70 -10.91
CA ILE A 129 4.56 8.81 -10.23
C ILE A 129 4.86 7.51 -9.52
N ILE A 130 6.03 6.95 -9.76
CA ILE A 130 6.50 5.70 -9.17
C ILE A 130 7.70 6.01 -8.27
N ILE A 131 7.62 5.65 -6.99
CA ILE A 131 8.78 5.62 -6.09
C ILE A 131 9.23 4.17 -5.98
N ALA A 132 10.51 3.91 -6.14
CA ALA A 132 11.09 2.60 -5.88
C ALA A 132 12.28 2.70 -4.94
N VAL A 133 12.38 1.73 -4.04
CA VAL A 133 13.48 1.56 -3.08
C VAL A 133 14.05 0.16 -3.20
N PHE A 134 15.24 -0.08 -2.63
CA PHE A 134 15.96 -1.34 -2.82
C PHE A 134 16.06 -2.20 -1.55
N ASN A 135 15.47 -1.76 -0.44
CA ASN A 135 15.43 -2.53 0.80
C ASN A 135 14.03 -2.59 1.39
N GLN A 136 13.77 -3.64 2.16
CA GLN A 136 12.45 -3.92 2.70
C GLN A 136 12.01 -2.86 3.71
N THR A 137 12.88 -2.42 4.60
CA THR A 137 12.55 -1.41 5.62
C THR A 137 12.08 -0.09 4.99
N ALA A 138 12.75 0.35 3.91
CA ALA A 138 12.33 1.57 3.20
C ALA A 138 10.98 1.38 2.50
N TYR A 139 10.72 0.20 1.93
CA TYR A 139 9.43 -0.11 1.33
C TYR A 139 8.32 -0.15 2.39
N ASP A 140 8.52 -0.84 3.50
CA ASP A 140 7.55 -0.92 4.59
C ASP A 140 7.22 0.46 5.18
N ASN A 141 8.22 1.34 5.28
CA ASN A 141 8.01 2.73 5.69
C ASN A 141 7.14 3.50 4.68
N LEU A 142 7.36 3.35 3.37
CA LEU A 142 6.50 3.96 2.35
C LEU A 142 5.05 3.45 2.44
N VAL A 143 4.85 2.14 2.62
CA VAL A 143 3.50 1.54 2.77
C VAL A 143 2.84 2.05 4.06
N ALA A 144 3.59 2.18 5.15
CA ALA A 144 3.08 2.75 6.40
C ALA A 144 2.64 4.21 6.21
N GLN A 145 3.41 5.02 5.46
CA GLN A 145 3.02 6.39 5.11
C GLN A 145 1.76 6.44 4.24
N VAL A 146 1.57 5.50 3.29
CA VAL A 146 0.33 5.39 2.50
C VAL A 146 -0.88 5.23 3.41
N LYS A 147 -0.79 4.32 4.39
CA LYS A 147 -1.85 4.09 5.37
C LYS A 147 -2.07 5.31 6.27
N ALA A 148 -1.00 5.94 6.77
CA ALA A 148 -1.06 7.14 7.58
C ALA A 148 -1.67 8.34 6.83
N ALA A 149 -1.52 8.38 5.50
CA ALA A 149 -2.16 9.38 4.64
C ALA A 149 -3.65 9.12 4.39
N GLY A 150 -4.27 8.15 5.07
CA GLY A 150 -5.70 7.87 5.01
C GLY A 150 -6.11 6.95 3.85
N PHE A 151 -5.16 6.27 3.20
CA PHE A 151 -5.48 5.26 2.20
C PHE A 151 -5.74 3.91 2.86
N THR A 152 -6.82 3.26 2.48
CA THR A 152 -7.22 1.93 2.94
C THR A 152 -7.00 0.90 1.85
N LEU A 153 -6.66 -0.34 2.24
CA LEU A 153 -6.49 -1.44 1.29
C LEU A 153 -7.85 -1.77 0.66
N ASP A 154 -7.93 -1.62 -0.64
CA ASP A 154 -9.12 -1.93 -1.45
C ASP A 154 -8.99 -3.32 -2.10
N MET A 155 -7.86 -3.58 -2.74
CA MET A 155 -7.63 -4.85 -3.45
C MET A 155 -6.23 -5.39 -3.12
N PRO A 156 -6.14 -6.51 -2.38
CA PRO A 156 -4.88 -7.22 -2.17
C PRO A 156 -4.48 -8.02 -3.42
N GLY A 157 -3.16 -8.10 -3.70
CA GLY A 157 -2.67 -8.87 -4.86
C GLY A 157 -1.15 -8.87 -4.98
N SER A 158 -0.65 -9.08 -6.19
CA SER A 158 0.78 -8.88 -6.50
C SER A 158 1.16 -7.42 -6.32
N GLU A 159 0.27 -6.50 -6.67
CA GLU A 159 0.23 -5.12 -6.22
C GLU A 159 -0.95 -4.96 -5.26
N ASP A 160 -0.70 -4.51 -4.05
CA ASP A 160 -1.75 -4.10 -3.12
C ASP A 160 -2.27 -2.72 -3.52
N ILE A 161 -3.55 -2.61 -3.84
CA ILE A 161 -4.18 -1.35 -4.23
C ILE A 161 -4.81 -0.71 -3.00
N TYR A 162 -4.39 0.50 -2.70
CA TYR A 162 -4.95 1.35 -1.66
C TYR A 162 -5.74 2.50 -2.27
N THR A 163 -6.84 2.89 -1.62
CA THR A 163 -7.69 4.01 -2.05
C THR A 163 -8.10 4.90 -0.88
N ASN A 164 -8.33 6.17 -1.16
CA ASN A 164 -8.99 7.11 -0.26
C ASN A 164 -10.31 7.64 -0.85
N GLY A 165 -10.87 6.95 -1.85
CA GLY A 165 -12.08 7.35 -2.56
C GLY A 165 -11.88 8.32 -3.72
N THR A 166 -10.75 9.05 -3.77
CA THR A 166 -10.43 9.99 -4.87
C THR A 166 -9.22 9.59 -5.65
N ARG A 167 -8.32 8.82 -5.06
CA ARG A 167 -7.06 8.38 -5.66
C ARG A 167 -6.76 6.96 -5.33
N THR A 168 -5.91 6.36 -6.16
CA THR A 168 -5.37 5.03 -5.92
C THR A 168 -3.85 5.07 -5.81
N ILE A 169 -3.32 4.23 -4.94
CA ILE A 169 -1.90 3.97 -4.77
C ILE A 169 -1.68 2.47 -4.85
N ALA A 170 -0.85 2.03 -5.77
CA ALA A 170 -0.47 0.63 -5.91
C ALA A 170 0.88 0.38 -5.24
N CYS A 171 0.96 -0.60 -4.35
CA CYS A 171 2.16 -0.98 -3.62
C CYS A 171 2.63 -2.36 -4.09
N TYR A 172 3.72 -2.41 -4.87
CA TYR A 172 4.29 -3.64 -5.41
C TYR A 172 5.45 -4.13 -4.54
N LYS A 173 5.22 -5.19 -3.77
CA LYS A 173 6.15 -5.70 -2.77
C LYS A 173 7.45 -6.25 -3.37
N ASP A 174 7.36 -7.04 -4.43
CA ASP A 174 8.54 -7.68 -5.04
C ASP A 174 9.46 -6.64 -5.67
N GLY A 175 8.90 -5.65 -6.34
CA GLY A 175 9.62 -4.51 -6.91
C GLY A 175 9.95 -3.41 -5.90
N LYS A 176 9.43 -3.49 -4.66
CA LYS A 176 9.59 -2.46 -3.63
C LYS A 176 9.28 -1.07 -4.15
N SER A 177 8.17 -0.95 -4.84
CA SER A 177 7.72 0.30 -5.45
C SER A 177 6.31 0.68 -5.05
N VAL A 178 6.06 1.98 -5.05
CA VAL A 178 4.75 2.59 -4.78
C VAL A 178 4.42 3.50 -5.95
N ARG A 179 3.27 3.28 -6.58
CA ARG A 179 2.79 4.02 -7.74
C ARG A 179 1.55 4.82 -7.36
N ILE A 180 1.59 6.13 -7.60
CA ILE A 180 0.51 7.10 -7.39
C ILE A 180 -0.11 7.43 -8.75
N GLN A 181 -1.43 7.34 -8.84
CA GLN A 181 -2.21 7.61 -10.07
C GLN A 181 -3.61 8.17 -9.74
#